data_a55e4c268406485fc0607fb26096df83
#
_entry.id   a55e4c268406485fc0607fb26096df83
#
_cell.length_a   1.000
_cell.length_b   1.000
_cell.length_c   1.000
_cell.angle_alpha   90.00
_cell.angle_beta   90.00
_cell.angle_gamma   90.00
#
_symmetry.space_group_name_H-M   'P 1'
#
loop_
_entity.id
_entity.type
_entity.pdbx_description
1 polymer ?
#
loop_
_entity_poly.entity_id
_entity_poly.type
_entity_poly.pdbx_seq_one_letter_code
_entity_poly.pdbx_strand_id
1 'polypeptide(L)'
;MEELKILLQKIMNKDLQQIILSNSRHPEQVQKAKIRPVLIRGELVFQETAYRGTQVFHENFTAEQMTDRICLALAEQFRQGEFTAKSLQATALVSKKGKLTLKVKNNGASKAEKSTDSEQEDLQALSHNRTKHYILEEGKPVDFLVGLGVQTPDGRVTKARFDKFRQINRYLEFIEDVIDELPTDRTIRIIDFGCGKSYLTFAMYYYLHELQHRDIQVTGLDLKTDVIKHCNELAEKLGYDRLKFERGDISTYEGTDVADMVVTLHACDLATDYALDKAVKWGARVILAVPCCQHELNRQIKCDSLKPVLKYGIIKERIAALLTDALRANLLEEQGYETQILEFIDMEHTPKNLLIRAVKKGSMRPKYSTDISTVEELLHVAPTLDKLLNNE
;
A
#
# COMPACT_ATOMS: atom_id res chain seq x y z
N MET A 1 22.79 -9.38 34.74
CA MET A 1 21.31 -9.20 34.95
C MET A 1 21.00 -7.82 35.51
N GLU A 2 21.79 -7.28 36.44
CA GLU A 2 21.55 -5.92 37.01
C GLU A 2 21.52 -4.83 35.94
N GLU A 3 22.52 -4.80 35.06
CA GLU A 3 22.57 -3.86 33.94
C GLU A 3 21.35 -3.94 33.01
N LEU A 4 20.82 -5.16 32.78
CA LEU A 4 19.60 -5.36 32.01
C LEU A 4 18.39 -4.80 32.74
N LYS A 5 18.29 -5.00 34.06
CA LYS A 5 17.17 -4.49 34.86
C LYS A 5 17.15 -2.97 34.87
N ILE A 6 18.29 -2.32 34.97
CA ILE A 6 18.46 -0.86 34.88
C ILE A 6 18.03 -0.36 33.51
N LEU A 7 18.44 -1.04 32.43
CA LEU A 7 18.02 -0.70 31.06
C LEU A 7 16.49 -0.80 30.92
N LEU A 8 15.88 -1.91 31.38
CA LEU A 8 14.46 -2.13 31.29
C LEU A 8 13.68 -1.08 32.08
N GLN A 9 14.08 -0.74 33.30
CA GLN A 9 13.46 0.34 34.08
C GLN A 9 13.47 1.69 33.34
N LYS A 10 14.48 1.94 32.53
CA LYS A 10 14.58 3.16 31.73
C LYS A 10 13.64 3.17 30.52
N ILE A 11 13.44 2.01 29.88
CA ILE A 11 12.71 1.92 28.61
C ILE A 11 11.28 1.39 28.73
N MET A 12 10.88 0.82 29.87
CA MET A 12 9.52 0.30 30.10
C MET A 12 8.52 1.44 30.37
N ASN A 13 8.33 2.27 29.35
CA ASN A 13 7.43 3.42 29.36
C ASN A 13 6.84 3.62 27.93
N LYS A 14 6.14 4.75 27.70
CA LYS A 14 5.50 5.09 26.42
C LYS A 14 6.47 5.20 25.23
N ASP A 15 7.76 5.38 25.49
CA ASP A 15 8.77 5.54 24.43
C ASP A 15 9.32 4.19 23.94
N LEU A 16 8.97 3.09 24.56
CA LEU A 16 9.28 1.75 24.09
C LEU A 16 8.54 1.49 22.78
N GLN A 17 9.25 1.08 21.74
CA GLN A 17 8.66 0.65 20.49
C GLN A 17 8.38 -0.85 20.49
N GLN A 18 9.41 -1.66 20.76
CA GLN A 18 9.28 -3.11 20.89
C GLN A 18 10.47 -3.74 21.58
N ILE A 19 10.25 -4.93 22.17
CA ILE A 19 11.28 -5.87 22.58
C ILE A 19 11.03 -7.19 21.87
N ILE A 20 12.10 -7.80 21.34
CA ILE A 20 12.05 -9.11 20.69
C ILE A 20 12.97 -10.05 21.42
N LEU A 21 12.43 -11.12 21.99
CA LEU A 21 13.20 -12.23 22.56
C LEU A 21 13.23 -13.38 21.55
N SER A 22 14.43 -13.85 21.25
CA SER A 22 14.67 -14.86 20.19
C SER A 22 15.82 -15.79 20.56
N ASN A 23 16.16 -16.72 19.66
CA ASN A 23 17.16 -17.76 19.90
C ASN A 23 16.79 -18.58 21.14
N SER A 24 15.62 -19.23 21.09
CA SER A 24 15.07 -20.06 22.17
C SER A 24 15.97 -21.22 22.49
N ARG A 25 16.13 -21.55 23.78
CA ARG A 25 16.79 -22.76 24.26
C ARG A 25 15.89 -23.99 24.16
N HIS A 26 14.56 -23.74 24.11
CA HIS A 26 13.51 -24.74 24.06
C HIS A 26 12.50 -24.37 22.94
N PRO A 27 12.89 -24.48 21.65
CA PRO A 27 12.06 -24.04 20.54
C PRO A 27 10.74 -24.83 20.41
N GLU A 28 10.66 -26.00 21.03
CA GLU A 28 9.43 -26.80 21.14
C GLU A 28 8.39 -26.17 22.08
N GLN A 29 8.81 -25.29 23.01
CA GLN A 29 7.90 -24.59 23.94
C GLN A 29 7.57 -23.19 23.43
N VAL A 30 8.57 -22.29 23.32
CA VAL A 30 8.41 -20.92 22.81
C VAL A 30 9.56 -20.58 21.89
N GLN A 31 9.26 -20.25 20.64
CA GLN A 31 10.27 -19.95 19.62
C GLN A 31 10.72 -18.49 19.69
N LYS A 32 9.79 -17.58 19.97
CA LYS A 32 9.99 -16.14 19.96
C LYS A 32 8.94 -15.47 20.86
N ALA A 33 9.31 -14.37 21.49
CA ALA A 33 8.35 -13.47 22.14
C ALA A 33 8.56 -12.03 21.67
N LYS A 34 7.46 -11.32 21.41
CA LYS A 34 7.44 -9.88 21.12
C LYS A 34 6.72 -9.17 22.23
N ILE A 35 7.29 -8.07 22.73
CA ILE A 35 6.69 -7.22 23.75
C ILE A 35 6.56 -5.82 23.18
N ARG A 36 5.38 -5.22 23.39
CA ARG A 36 5.11 -3.83 23.01
C ARG A 36 4.26 -3.13 24.07
N PRO A 37 4.39 -1.81 24.23
CA PRO A 37 3.48 -1.05 25.06
C PRO A 37 2.11 -0.98 24.39
N VAL A 38 1.04 -1.06 25.19
CA VAL A 38 -0.35 -0.90 24.76
C VAL A 38 -1.13 -0.16 25.85
N LEU A 39 -2.13 0.63 25.46
CA LEU A 39 -3.08 1.25 26.38
C LEU A 39 -4.33 0.38 26.49
N ILE A 40 -4.65 -0.08 27.69
CA ILE A 40 -5.89 -0.81 27.97
C ILE A 40 -6.66 -0.01 29.03
N ARG A 41 -7.84 0.48 28.66
CA ARG A 41 -8.70 1.32 29.54
C ARG A 41 -7.99 2.55 30.11
N GLY A 42 -7.06 3.12 29.33
CA GLY A 42 -6.28 4.31 29.75
C GLY A 42 -5.02 3.99 30.56
N GLU A 43 -4.77 2.75 30.93
CA GLU A 43 -3.56 2.31 31.64
C GLU A 43 -2.52 1.76 30.68
N LEU A 44 -1.26 2.17 30.87
CA LEU A 44 -0.13 1.65 30.07
C LEU A 44 0.25 0.27 30.59
N VAL A 45 0.09 -0.74 29.76
CA VAL A 45 0.53 -2.11 30.00
C VAL A 45 1.45 -2.59 28.87
N PHE A 46 2.15 -3.71 29.10
CA PHE A 46 3.04 -4.30 28.13
C PHE A 46 2.50 -5.65 27.69
N GLN A 47 2.15 -5.75 26.41
CA GLN A 47 1.63 -6.97 25.82
C GLN A 47 2.77 -7.86 25.34
N GLU A 48 2.86 -9.06 25.88
CA GLU A 48 3.68 -10.14 25.35
C GLU A 48 2.89 -10.92 24.30
N THR A 49 3.52 -11.17 23.16
CA THR A 49 3.05 -12.06 22.11
C THR A 49 4.05 -13.22 22.00
N ALA A 50 3.70 -14.39 22.56
CA ALA A 50 4.53 -15.58 22.55
C ALA A 50 4.14 -16.53 21.41
N TYR A 51 5.12 -16.96 20.60
CA TYR A 51 4.94 -17.85 19.45
C TYR A 51 5.34 -19.27 19.84
N ARG A 52 4.39 -20.23 19.77
CA ARG A 52 4.56 -21.65 20.07
C ARG A 52 4.10 -22.48 18.89
N GLY A 53 5.02 -22.94 18.03
CA GLY A 53 4.68 -23.62 16.79
C GLY A 53 3.80 -22.71 15.90
N THR A 54 2.58 -23.15 15.59
CA THR A 54 1.57 -22.39 14.83
C THR A 54 0.65 -21.54 15.69
N GLN A 55 0.80 -21.61 17.04
CA GLN A 55 -0.08 -20.89 17.97
C GLN A 55 0.58 -19.62 18.49
N VAL A 56 -0.25 -18.60 18.74
CA VAL A 56 0.16 -17.29 19.25
C VAL A 56 -0.62 -17.00 20.53
N PHE A 57 0.07 -16.66 21.59
CA PHE A 57 -0.51 -16.35 22.90
C PHE A 57 -0.25 -14.88 23.24
N HIS A 58 -1.25 -14.20 23.79
CA HIS A 58 -1.14 -12.82 24.21
C HIS A 58 -1.42 -12.70 25.71
N GLU A 59 -0.52 -12.04 26.42
CA GLU A 59 -0.68 -11.72 27.84
C GLU A 59 -0.25 -10.26 28.09
N ASN A 60 -0.89 -9.60 29.06
CA ASN A 60 -0.62 -8.20 29.37
C ASN A 60 -0.07 -8.09 30.80
N PHE A 61 0.96 -7.27 30.99
CA PHE A 61 1.67 -7.11 32.23
C PHE A 61 1.91 -5.64 32.57
N THR A 62 2.07 -5.30 33.85
CA THR A 62 2.61 -4.00 34.24
C THR A 62 4.09 -3.88 33.88
N ALA A 63 4.64 -2.67 33.91
CA ALA A 63 6.06 -2.44 33.60
C ALA A 63 7.00 -3.27 34.52
N GLU A 64 6.67 -3.38 35.80
CA GLU A 64 7.43 -4.14 36.78
C GLU A 64 7.37 -5.64 36.50
N GLN A 65 6.16 -6.19 36.33
CA GLN A 65 5.95 -7.60 36.02
C GLN A 65 6.65 -8.00 34.69
N MET A 66 6.57 -7.15 33.67
CA MET A 66 7.21 -7.41 32.38
C MET A 66 8.73 -7.33 32.49
N THR A 67 9.27 -6.42 33.29
CA THR A 67 10.71 -6.33 33.56
C THR A 67 11.25 -7.64 34.16
N ASP A 68 10.59 -8.14 35.20
CA ASP A 68 10.99 -9.39 35.86
C ASP A 68 10.83 -10.59 34.91
N ARG A 69 9.75 -10.62 34.11
CA ARG A 69 9.49 -11.66 33.12
C ARG A 69 10.56 -11.70 32.02
N ILE A 70 10.99 -10.55 31.49
CA ILE A 70 12.08 -10.47 30.49
C ILE A 70 13.40 -10.94 31.08
N CYS A 71 13.71 -10.55 32.32
CA CYS A 71 14.92 -11.01 33.01
C CYS A 71 14.92 -12.52 33.18
N LEU A 72 13.80 -13.11 33.60
CA LEU A 72 13.64 -14.57 33.74
C LEU A 72 13.73 -15.27 32.37
N ALA A 73 13.04 -14.72 31.36
CA ALA A 73 13.04 -15.27 30.00
C ALA A 73 14.44 -15.31 29.39
N LEU A 74 15.27 -14.29 29.56
CA LEU A 74 16.67 -14.29 29.12
C LEU A 74 17.58 -15.17 29.98
N ALA A 75 17.27 -15.38 31.27
CA ALA A 75 18.00 -16.31 32.10
C ALA A 75 17.76 -17.76 31.68
N GLU A 76 16.51 -18.15 31.33
CA GLU A 76 16.10 -19.54 31.20
C GLU A 76 15.70 -19.97 29.79
N GLN A 77 15.03 -19.08 29.00
CA GLN A 77 14.36 -19.48 27.78
C GLN A 77 15.05 -18.97 26.50
N PHE A 78 15.55 -17.74 26.48
CA PHE A 78 16.10 -17.11 25.28
C PHE A 78 17.59 -16.76 25.45
N ARG A 79 18.29 -16.69 24.32
CA ARG A 79 19.69 -16.29 24.26
C ARG A 79 19.90 -14.91 23.66
N GLN A 80 18.86 -14.31 23.11
CA GLN A 80 18.95 -13.00 22.47
C GLN A 80 17.73 -12.16 22.82
N GLY A 81 17.97 -10.88 23.15
CA GLY A 81 16.97 -9.85 23.32
C GLY A 81 17.35 -8.61 22.51
N GLU A 82 16.43 -8.11 21.71
CA GLU A 82 16.55 -6.85 20.98
C GLU A 82 15.56 -5.85 21.57
N PHE A 83 16.05 -4.68 21.94
CA PHE A 83 15.28 -3.62 22.60
C PHE A 83 15.32 -2.38 21.73
N THR A 84 14.16 -1.87 21.34
CA THR A 84 14.04 -0.67 20.53
C THR A 84 13.14 0.33 21.25
N ALA A 85 13.70 1.49 21.59
CA ALA A 85 13.00 2.63 22.16
C ALA A 85 13.32 3.89 21.35
N LYS A 86 12.52 4.96 21.49
CA LYS A 86 12.78 6.23 20.77
C LYS A 86 14.18 6.76 20.99
N SER A 87 14.70 6.67 22.23
CA SER A 87 15.97 7.23 22.64
C SER A 87 17.18 6.30 22.46
N LEU A 88 16.94 4.97 22.33
CA LEU A 88 18.03 4.01 22.25
C LEU A 88 17.64 2.68 21.59
N GLN A 89 18.66 1.96 21.14
CA GLN A 89 18.59 0.56 20.76
C GLN A 89 19.57 -0.25 21.60
N ALA A 90 19.17 -1.44 22.03
CA ALA A 90 20.06 -2.32 22.77
C ALA A 90 19.90 -3.79 22.34
N THR A 91 20.97 -4.54 22.48
CA THR A 91 21.00 -6.00 22.24
C THR A 91 21.60 -6.71 23.43
N ALA A 92 20.85 -7.64 23.98
CA ALA A 92 21.33 -8.56 25.03
C ALA A 92 21.61 -9.93 24.39
N LEU A 93 22.78 -10.46 24.64
CA LEU A 93 23.19 -11.80 24.23
C LEU A 93 23.58 -12.64 25.45
N VAL A 94 23.04 -13.85 25.54
CA VAL A 94 23.34 -14.80 26.62
C VAL A 94 24.16 -15.96 26.06
N SER A 95 25.37 -16.11 26.56
CA SER A 95 26.26 -17.18 26.14
C SER A 95 25.75 -18.55 26.59
N LYS A 96 26.32 -19.64 26.03
CA LYS A 96 26.01 -21.02 26.46
C LYS A 96 26.27 -21.26 27.95
N LYS A 97 27.20 -20.48 28.55
CA LYS A 97 27.55 -20.55 29.98
C LYS A 97 26.70 -19.61 30.87
N GLY A 98 25.62 -19.00 30.31
CA GLY A 98 24.72 -18.12 31.05
C GLY A 98 25.19 -16.66 31.24
N LYS A 99 26.36 -16.28 30.70
CA LYS A 99 26.87 -14.91 30.83
C LYS A 99 26.09 -13.98 29.87
N LEU A 100 25.41 -12.97 30.43
CA LEU A 100 24.76 -11.91 29.69
C LEU A 100 25.79 -10.85 29.23
N THR A 101 25.70 -10.42 28.00
CA THR A 101 26.41 -9.27 27.43
C THR A 101 25.37 -8.30 26.86
N LEU A 102 25.42 -7.05 27.33
CA LEU A 102 24.49 -5.99 26.89
C LEU A 102 25.28 -4.97 26.06
N LYS A 103 24.77 -4.68 24.85
CA LYS A 103 25.28 -3.60 24.00
C LYS A 103 24.17 -2.57 23.84
N VAL A 104 24.45 -1.31 24.20
CA VAL A 104 23.50 -0.19 24.10
C VAL A 104 24.03 0.83 23.11
N LYS A 105 23.20 1.25 22.16
CA LYS A 105 23.46 2.33 21.22
C LYS A 105 22.43 3.42 21.46
N ASN A 106 22.89 4.60 21.87
CA ASN A 106 22.00 5.75 21.99
C ASN A 106 21.74 6.34 20.60
N ASN A 107 20.48 6.53 20.25
CA ASN A 107 20.10 7.30 19.07
C ASN A 107 20.32 8.77 19.46
N GLY A 108 21.26 9.45 18.80
CA GLY A 108 21.57 10.86 19.07
C GLY A 108 20.28 11.69 19.01
N ALA A 109 20.06 12.53 20.02
CA ALA A 109 18.89 13.38 20.11
C ALA A 109 18.84 14.32 18.91
N SER A 110 17.97 14.07 17.93
CA SER A 110 17.48 15.11 17.05
C SER A 110 16.62 16.05 17.91
N LYS A 111 17.06 17.31 18.04
CA LYS A 111 16.24 18.38 18.61
C LYS A 111 15.04 18.59 17.66
N ALA A 112 13.96 17.91 17.89
CA ALA A 112 12.65 18.31 17.40
C ALA A 112 11.90 18.94 18.56
N GLU A 113 11.51 20.19 18.42
CA GLU A 113 10.66 20.93 19.34
C GLU A 113 9.35 20.15 19.52
N LYS A 114 8.99 19.87 20.76
CA LYS A 114 7.75 19.20 21.12
C LYS A 114 6.59 20.18 20.88
N SER A 115 5.83 19.94 19.80
CA SER A 115 4.48 20.46 19.68
C SER A 115 3.51 19.57 20.48
N THR A 116 2.50 20.17 21.08
CA THR A 116 1.45 19.50 21.88
C THR A 116 0.69 18.42 21.08
N ASP A 117 0.71 18.49 19.76
CA ASP A 117 0.07 17.50 18.87
C ASP A 117 0.79 16.13 18.85
N SER A 118 2.12 16.12 19.10
CA SER A 118 2.90 14.87 19.10
C SER A 118 2.61 13.95 20.29
N GLU A 119 2.09 14.47 21.41
CA GLU A 119 1.72 13.65 22.59
C GLU A 119 0.40 12.91 22.39
N GLN A 120 -0.54 13.45 21.62
CA GLN A 120 -1.81 12.80 21.31
C GLN A 120 -1.62 11.70 20.26
N GLU A 121 -0.74 11.91 19.26
CA GLU A 121 -0.38 10.89 18.27
C GLU A 121 0.34 9.70 18.92
N ASP A 122 1.24 9.95 19.89
CA ASP A 122 1.93 8.90 20.63
C ASP A 122 0.99 8.03 21.49
N LEU A 123 -0.03 8.64 22.08
CA LEU A 123 -1.05 7.94 22.88
C LEU A 123 -1.99 7.10 22.00
N GLN A 124 -2.32 7.58 20.79
CA GLN A 124 -3.13 6.83 19.83
C GLN A 124 -2.35 5.63 19.23
N ALA A 125 -1.03 5.76 19.01
CA ALA A 125 -0.18 4.67 18.54
C ALA A 125 -0.08 3.51 19.56
N LEU A 126 -0.31 3.76 20.84
CA LEU A 126 -0.32 2.77 21.92
C LEU A 126 -1.70 2.13 22.15
N SER A 127 -2.75 2.60 21.50
CA SER A 127 -4.10 2.03 21.62
C SER A 127 -4.13 0.57 21.17
N HIS A 128 -4.79 -0.28 21.97
CA HIS A 128 -4.97 -1.72 21.67
C HIS A 128 -5.79 -1.96 20.39
N ASN A 129 -6.75 -1.08 20.12
CA ASN A 129 -7.42 -0.94 18.85
C ASN A 129 -6.64 0.10 18.04
N ARG A 130 -5.76 -0.34 17.14
CA ARG A 130 -5.29 0.51 16.06
C ARG A 130 -6.53 0.88 15.25
N THR A 131 -7.12 2.00 15.56
CA THR A 131 -7.99 2.70 14.61
C THR A 131 -7.09 3.03 13.43
N LYS A 132 -7.36 2.40 12.28
CA LYS A 132 -6.69 2.74 11.03
C LYS A 132 -6.93 4.24 10.84
N HIS A 133 -5.88 5.05 10.82
CA HIS A 133 -6.01 6.46 10.50
C HIS A 133 -6.38 6.51 9.02
N TYR A 134 -7.63 6.84 8.76
CA TYR A 134 -8.12 7.07 7.42
C TYR A 134 -7.84 8.52 7.05
N ILE A 135 -7.42 8.78 5.81
CA ILE A 135 -7.29 10.14 5.26
C ILE A 135 -8.64 10.87 5.32
N LEU A 136 -9.71 10.14 4.95
CA LEU A 136 -11.08 10.59 5.15
C LEU A 136 -11.62 9.91 6.41
N GLU A 137 -11.89 10.68 7.45
CA GLU A 137 -12.30 10.15 8.76
C GLU A 137 -13.80 9.81 8.79
N GLU A 138 -14.15 8.73 9.48
CA GLU A 138 -15.53 8.44 9.81
C GLU A 138 -16.06 9.46 10.81
N GLY A 139 -17.31 9.93 10.62
CA GLY A 139 -17.94 10.96 11.46
C GLY A 139 -17.68 12.40 10.99
N LYS A 140 -16.77 12.62 10.03
CA LYS A 140 -16.60 13.89 9.33
C LYS A 140 -17.30 13.81 7.97
N PRO A 141 -18.36 14.60 7.72
CA PRO A 141 -19.04 14.55 6.43
C PRO A 141 -18.14 15.09 5.31
N VAL A 142 -18.10 14.36 4.22
CA VAL A 142 -17.41 14.75 2.98
C VAL A 142 -18.43 14.78 1.86
N ASP A 143 -18.60 15.92 1.21
CA ASP A 143 -19.71 16.18 0.29
C ASP A 143 -19.81 15.17 -0.85
N PHE A 144 -18.70 14.77 -1.48
CA PHE A 144 -18.73 13.77 -2.53
C PHE A 144 -19.11 12.37 -2.00
N LEU A 145 -18.70 12.00 -0.77
CA LEU A 145 -19.09 10.73 -0.16
C LEU A 145 -20.58 10.69 0.18
N VAL A 146 -21.13 11.82 0.61
CA VAL A 146 -22.58 11.97 0.82
C VAL A 146 -23.31 11.91 -0.53
N GLY A 147 -22.83 12.64 -1.54
CA GLY A 147 -23.42 12.65 -2.89
C GLY A 147 -23.42 11.27 -3.56
N LEU A 148 -22.41 10.45 -3.30
CA LEU A 148 -22.29 9.08 -3.81
C LEU A 148 -22.95 8.01 -2.88
N GLY A 149 -23.57 8.43 -1.78
CA GLY A 149 -24.27 7.55 -0.84
C GLY A 149 -23.36 6.62 -0.04
N VAL A 150 -22.08 6.99 0.13
CA VAL A 150 -21.10 6.28 0.97
C VAL A 150 -21.25 6.73 2.42
N GLN A 151 -21.45 8.03 2.64
CA GLN A 151 -21.75 8.62 3.94
C GLN A 151 -23.19 9.17 3.98
N THR A 152 -23.70 9.26 5.20
CA THR A 152 -24.90 10.04 5.53
C THR A 152 -24.52 11.52 5.73
N PRO A 153 -25.48 12.49 5.69
CA PRO A 153 -25.18 13.91 5.88
C PRO A 153 -24.50 14.26 7.22
N ASP A 154 -24.62 13.40 8.22
CA ASP A 154 -23.95 13.53 9.51
C ASP A 154 -22.55 12.84 9.57
N GLY A 155 -22.04 12.41 8.40
CA GLY A 155 -20.70 11.86 8.24
C GLY A 155 -20.55 10.38 8.61
N ARG A 156 -21.61 9.68 9.01
CA ARG A 156 -21.55 8.25 9.30
C ARG A 156 -21.44 7.44 8.00
N VAL A 157 -20.53 6.48 7.98
CA VAL A 157 -20.41 5.55 6.85
C VAL A 157 -21.56 4.53 6.89
N THR A 158 -22.25 4.35 5.77
CA THR A 158 -23.33 3.37 5.65
C THR A 158 -22.74 1.95 5.68
N LYS A 159 -23.34 1.03 6.47
CA LYS A 159 -22.84 -0.35 6.61
C LYS A 159 -22.64 -1.05 5.27
N ALA A 160 -23.56 -0.85 4.32
CA ALA A 160 -23.49 -1.44 2.97
C ALA A 160 -22.35 -0.87 2.09
N ARG A 161 -21.75 0.24 2.49
CA ARG A 161 -20.68 0.94 1.74
C ARG A 161 -19.36 1.02 2.51
N PHE A 162 -19.25 0.34 3.64
CA PHE A 162 -18.03 0.40 4.46
C PHE A 162 -16.80 -0.12 3.70
N ASP A 163 -16.95 -1.17 2.91
CA ASP A 163 -15.85 -1.68 2.07
C ASP A 163 -15.45 -0.67 0.99
N LYS A 164 -16.43 0.06 0.41
CA LYS A 164 -16.14 1.14 -0.54
C LYS A 164 -15.41 2.30 0.14
N PHE A 165 -15.78 2.67 1.36
CA PHE A 165 -15.08 3.69 2.15
C PHE A 165 -13.63 3.29 2.44
N ARG A 166 -13.39 2.02 2.82
CA ARG A 166 -12.03 1.48 3.01
C ARG A 166 -11.21 1.50 1.72
N GLN A 167 -11.83 1.10 0.61
CA GLN A 167 -11.20 1.12 -0.71
C GLN A 167 -10.79 2.56 -1.11
N ILE A 168 -11.65 3.54 -0.88
CA ILE A 168 -11.37 4.95 -1.16
C ILE A 168 -10.16 5.41 -0.34
N ASN A 169 -10.16 5.18 0.98
CA ASN A 169 -9.03 5.57 1.83
C ASN A 169 -7.73 4.87 1.42
N ARG A 170 -7.78 3.57 1.09
CA ARG A 170 -6.60 2.86 0.61
C ARG A 170 -6.06 3.43 -0.70
N TYR A 171 -6.94 3.83 -1.60
CA TYR A 171 -6.55 4.49 -2.84
C TYR A 171 -5.86 5.84 -2.58
N LEU A 172 -6.37 6.62 -1.63
CA LEU A 172 -5.77 7.90 -1.27
C LEU A 172 -4.38 7.73 -0.64
N GLU A 173 -4.13 6.65 0.14
CA GLU A 173 -2.79 6.31 0.63
C GLU A 173 -1.80 6.14 -0.54
N PHE A 174 -2.20 5.47 -1.64
CA PHE A 174 -1.34 5.33 -2.83
C PHE A 174 -1.09 6.64 -3.56
N ILE A 175 -2.04 7.57 -3.55
CA ILE A 175 -1.85 8.91 -4.12
C ILE A 175 -0.91 9.72 -3.23
N GLU A 176 -1.07 9.65 -1.91
CA GLU A 176 -0.20 10.31 -0.93
C GLU A 176 1.26 9.88 -1.11
N ASP A 177 1.52 8.60 -1.32
CA ASP A 177 2.86 8.07 -1.56
C ASP A 177 3.58 8.65 -2.80
N VAL A 178 2.84 9.18 -3.77
CA VAL A 178 3.37 9.67 -5.05
C VAL A 178 3.12 11.16 -5.31
N ILE A 179 2.50 11.86 -4.39
CA ILE A 179 2.13 13.28 -4.58
C ILE A 179 3.35 14.19 -4.82
N ASP A 180 4.48 13.86 -4.20
CA ASP A 180 5.73 14.63 -4.32
C ASP A 180 6.40 14.47 -5.70
N GLU A 181 5.99 13.47 -6.48
CA GLU A 181 6.47 13.25 -7.84
C GLU A 181 5.71 14.10 -8.88
N LEU A 182 4.59 14.71 -8.47
CA LEU A 182 3.76 15.56 -9.32
C LEU A 182 4.26 17.01 -9.31
N PRO A 183 4.08 17.78 -10.42
CA PRO A 183 4.48 19.18 -10.48
C PRO A 183 3.86 20.05 -9.37
N THR A 184 4.62 21.03 -8.88
CA THR A 184 4.15 21.99 -7.87
C THR A 184 4.02 23.41 -8.43
N ASP A 185 4.57 23.66 -9.60
CA ASP A 185 4.74 24.98 -10.23
C ASP A 185 3.73 25.29 -11.34
N ARG A 186 2.87 24.33 -11.65
CA ARG A 186 1.84 24.43 -12.69
C ARG A 186 0.66 23.51 -12.43
N THR A 187 -0.42 23.70 -13.20
CA THR A 187 -1.57 22.81 -13.18
C THR A 187 -1.18 21.38 -13.53
N ILE A 188 -1.55 20.43 -12.68
CA ILE A 188 -1.35 18.99 -12.86
C ILE A 188 -2.50 18.44 -13.72
N ARG A 189 -2.18 17.79 -14.84
CA ARG A 189 -3.16 17.15 -15.72
C ARG A 189 -3.27 15.67 -15.39
N ILE A 190 -4.48 15.25 -15.03
CA ILE A 190 -4.78 13.88 -14.62
C ILE A 190 -5.84 13.28 -15.54
N ILE A 191 -5.59 12.09 -16.07
CA ILE A 191 -6.55 11.32 -16.86
C ILE A 191 -6.90 10.04 -16.12
N ASP A 192 -8.19 9.78 -15.94
CA ASP A 192 -8.71 8.55 -15.33
C ASP A 192 -9.50 7.74 -16.37
N PHE A 193 -8.91 6.66 -16.84
CA PHE A 193 -9.49 5.78 -17.84
C PHE A 193 -10.41 4.72 -17.22
N GLY A 194 -11.64 4.60 -17.73
CA GLY A 194 -12.62 3.66 -17.23
C GLY A 194 -13.13 4.06 -15.84
N CYS A 195 -13.38 5.36 -15.64
CA CYS A 195 -13.72 5.92 -14.33
C CYS A 195 -15.02 5.34 -13.72
N GLY A 196 -15.91 4.75 -14.53
CA GLY A 196 -17.15 4.12 -14.08
C GLY A 196 -18.00 5.06 -13.23
N LYS A 197 -18.45 4.60 -12.05
CA LYS A 197 -19.20 5.43 -11.08
C LYS A 197 -18.35 6.50 -10.38
N SER A 198 -17.08 6.58 -10.72
CA SER A 198 -16.12 7.63 -10.36
C SER A 198 -15.89 7.88 -8.88
N TYR A 199 -16.21 6.90 -8.00
CA TYR A 199 -15.92 7.04 -6.55
C TYR A 199 -14.45 7.42 -6.27
N LEU A 200 -13.53 6.81 -7.01
CA LEU A 200 -12.09 7.02 -6.83
C LEU A 200 -11.62 8.30 -7.52
N THR A 201 -12.21 8.67 -8.65
CA THR A 201 -11.94 9.93 -9.33
C THR A 201 -12.34 11.14 -8.48
N PHE A 202 -13.54 11.11 -7.88
CA PHE A 202 -13.99 12.14 -6.92
C PHE A 202 -13.10 12.19 -5.69
N ALA A 203 -12.69 11.03 -5.14
CA ALA A 203 -11.80 10.96 -3.99
C ALA A 203 -10.43 11.57 -4.30
N MET A 204 -9.84 11.24 -5.45
CA MET A 204 -8.58 11.80 -5.92
C MET A 204 -8.68 13.32 -6.09
N TYR A 205 -9.73 13.81 -6.73
CA TYR A 205 -9.96 15.25 -6.89
C TYR A 205 -10.04 15.94 -5.54
N TYR A 206 -10.89 15.44 -4.63
CA TYR A 206 -11.05 16.00 -3.29
C TYR A 206 -9.74 16.02 -2.52
N TYR A 207 -8.99 14.92 -2.53
CA TYR A 207 -7.71 14.85 -1.84
C TYR A 207 -6.70 15.85 -2.39
N LEU A 208 -6.48 15.85 -3.70
CA LEU A 208 -5.46 16.69 -4.33
C LEU A 208 -5.85 18.17 -4.33
N HIS A 209 -7.12 18.50 -4.62
CA HIS A 209 -7.57 19.88 -4.72
C HIS A 209 -7.97 20.47 -3.38
N GLU A 210 -8.88 19.79 -2.62
CA GLU A 210 -9.44 20.36 -1.40
C GLU A 210 -8.51 20.19 -0.19
N LEU A 211 -7.87 19.03 -0.04
CA LEU A 211 -7.02 18.76 1.12
C LEU A 211 -5.57 19.17 0.90
N GLN A 212 -5.01 18.95 -0.27
CA GLN A 212 -3.60 19.25 -0.58
C GLN A 212 -3.40 20.58 -1.32
N HIS A 213 -4.50 21.28 -1.66
CA HIS A 213 -4.49 22.60 -2.33
C HIS A 213 -3.65 22.63 -3.60
N ARG A 214 -3.63 21.52 -4.37
CA ARG A 214 -2.90 21.44 -5.64
C ARG A 214 -3.76 22.01 -6.76
N ASP A 215 -3.13 22.75 -7.68
CA ASP A 215 -3.79 23.15 -8.93
C ASP A 215 -3.85 21.96 -9.87
N ILE A 216 -5.03 21.39 -10.08
CA ILE A 216 -5.26 20.18 -10.87
C ILE A 216 -6.34 20.37 -11.91
N GLN A 217 -6.26 19.60 -12.97
CA GLN A 217 -7.33 19.38 -13.95
C GLN A 217 -7.49 17.87 -14.14
N VAL A 218 -8.68 17.35 -13.87
CA VAL A 218 -8.97 15.92 -13.96
C VAL A 218 -10.00 15.68 -15.06
N THR A 219 -9.67 14.74 -15.95
CA THR A 219 -10.61 14.24 -16.97
C THR A 219 -10.85 12.75 -16.74
N GLY A 220 -12.07 12.39 -16.38
CA GLY A 220 -12.52 11.00 -16.28
C GLY A 220 -13.15 10.54 -17.62
N LEU A 221 -12.78 9.35 -18.08
CA LEU A 221 -13.27 8.79 -19.33
C LEU A 221 -14.01 7.48 -19.11
N ASP A 222 -15.19 7.34 -19.71
CA ASP A 222 -15.95 6.10 -19.75
C ASP A 222 -16.74 5.99 -21.09
N LEU A 223 -17.12 4.77 -21.44
CA LEU A 223 -17.93 4.51 -22.65
C LEU A 223 -19.42 4.80 -22.45
N LYS A 224 -19.90 4.79 -21.20
CA LYS A 224 -21.32 4.86 -20.85
C LYS A 224 -21.78 6.30 -20.67
N THR A 225 -22.60 6.78 -21.60
CA THR A 225 -23.10 8.17 -21.62
C THR A 225 -23.90 8.56 -20.37
N ASP A 226 -24.73 7.65 -19.85
CA ASP A 226 -25.52 7.86 -18.64
C ASP A 226 -24.65 8.03 -17.38
N VAL A 227 -23.56 7.27 -17.30
CA VAL A 227 -22.56 7.40 -16.23
C VAL A 227 -21.87 8.76 -16.30
N ILE A 228 -21.39 9.15 -17.48
CA ILE A 228 -20.73 10.44 -17.73
C ILE A 228 -21.65 11.61 -17.35
N LYS A 229 -22.91 11.56 -17.79
CA LYS A 229 -23.90 12.58 -17.45
C LYS A 229 -24.07 12.73 -15.93
N HIS A 230 -24.30 11.60 -15.24
CA HIS A 230 -24.46 11.59 -13.78
C HIS A 230 -23.23 12.13 -13.05
N CYS A 231 -22.02 11.76 -13.49
CA CYS A 231 -20.78 12.22 -12.87
C CYS A 231 -20.57 13.74 -13.07
N ASN A 232 -20.87 14.28 -14.26
CA ASN A 232 -20.78 15.72 -14.49
C ASN A 232 -21.83 16.50 -13.67
N GLU A 233 -23.08 16.03 -13.58
CA GLU A 233 -24.11 16.63 -12.74
C GLU A 233 -23.69 16.66 -11.25
N LEU A 234 -23.03 15.61 -10.78
CA LEU A 234 -22.52 15.57 -9.42
C LEU A 234 -21.31 16.51 -9.23
N ALA A 235 -20.38 16.56 -10.18
CA ALA A 235 -19.23 17.46 -10.14
C ALA A 235 -19.67 18.93 -10.11
N GLU A 236 -20.65 19.31 -10.94
CA GLU A 236 -21.26 20.65 -10.96
C GLU A 236 -21.91 20.98 -9.62
N LYS A 237 -22.71 20.05 -9.07
CA LYS A 237 -23.37 20.22 -7.78
C LYS A 237 -22.38 20.43 -6.62
N LEU A 238 -21.20 19.83 -6.71
CA LEU A 238 -20.15 19.94 -5.70
C LEU A 238 -19.23 21.15 -5.93
N GLY A 239 -19.37 21.88 -7.04
CA GLY A 239 -18.48 22.98 -7.41
C GLY A 239 -17.08 22.53 -7.85
N TYR A 240 -16.93 21.30 -8.36
CA TYR A 240 -15.65 20.76 -8.81
C TYR A 240 -15.37 21.17 -10.26
N ASP A 241 -15.14 22.46 -10.49
CA ASP A 241 -15.01 23.06 -11.82
C ASP A 241 -13.84 22.52 -12.67
N ARG A 242 -12.86 21.93 -12.02
CA ARG A 242 -11.67 21.34 -12.65
C ARG A 242 -11.77 19.82 -12.85
N LEU A 243 -12.93 19.22 -12.53
CA LEU A 243 -13.25 17.81 -12.74
C LEU A 243 -14.29 17.68 -13.85
N LYS A 244 -13.91 17.04 -14.96
CA LYS A 244 -14.77 16.80 -16.10
C LYS A 244 -14.84 15.33 -16.46
N PHE A 245 -15.98 14.90 -16.95
CA PHE A 245 -16.17 13.54 -17.43
C PHE A 245 -16.58 13.56 -18.90
N GLU A 246 -15.89 12.78 -19.72
CA GLU A 246 -16.07 12.72 -21.16
C GLU A 246 -16.32 11.29 -21.61
N ARG A 247 -17.17 11.13 -22.64
CA ARG A 247 -17.33 9.84 -23.29
C ARG A 247 -16.15 9.60 -24.22
N GLY A 248 -15.38 8.54 -23.99
CA GLY A 248 -14.22 8.21 -24.82
C GLY A 248 -13.84 6.75 -24.72
N ASP A 249 -13.37 6.22 -25.85
CA ASP A 249 -12.69 4.94 -25.90
C ASP A 249 -11.18 5.16 -25.68
N ILE A 250 -10.61 4.41 -24.76
CA ILE A 250 -9.18 4.53 -24.39
C ILE A 250 -8.28 4.39 -25.63
N SER A 251 -8.58 3.44 -26.53
CA SER A 251 -7.76 3.17 -27.71
C SER A 251 -7.70 4.33 -28.71
N THR A 252 -8.79 5.08 -28.83
CA THR A 252 -8.98 6.15 -29.83
C THR A 252 -8.99 7.56 -29.24
N TYR A 253 -8.83 7.71 -27.91
CA TYR A 253 -8.89 9.03 -27.28
C TYR A 253 -7.70 9.90 -27.68
N GLU A 254 -8.00 11.09 -28.21
CA GLU A 254 -7.04 12.09 -28.68
C GLU A 254 -7.26 13.47 -28.02
N GLY A 255 -8.01 13.52 -26.91
CA GLY A 255 -8.37 14.78 -26.24
C GLY A 255 -7.21 15.48 -25.52
N THR A 256 -6.05 14.82 -25.39
CA THR A 256 -4.81 15.41 -24.87
C THR A 256 -3.58 14.68 -25.44
N ASP A 257 -2.46 15.36 -25.42
CA ASP A 257 -1.12 14.84 -25.77
C ASP A 257 -0.15 14.88 -24.58
N VAL A 258 -0.62 15.36 -23.43
CA VAL A 258 0.17 15.49 -22.20
C VAL A 258 -0.66 15.13 -20.99
N ALA A 259 -0.13 14.30 -20.12
CA ALA A 259 -0.68 14.03 -18.78
C ALA A 259 0.47 13.93 -17.77
N ASP A 260 0.25 14.41 -16.54
CA ASP A 260 1.19 14.25 -15.44
C ASP A 260 0.93 12.96 -14.67
N MET A 261 -0.33 12.58 -14.58
CA MET A 261 -0.76 11.35 -13.93
C MET A 261 -1.84 10.65 -14.76
N VAL A 262 -1.68 9.36 -14.94
CA VAL A 262 -2.70 8.51 -15.58
C VAL A 262 -3.15 7.45 -14.59
N VAL A 263 -4.46 7.36 -14.44
CA VAL A 263 -5.13 6.38 -13.59
C VAL A 263 -5.98 5.46 -14.45
N THR A 264 -5.94 4.16 -14.18
CA THR A 264 -6.80 3.16 -14.84
C THR A 264 -7.10 2.03 -13.87
N LEU A 265 -8.22 2.14 -13.15
CA LEU A 265 -8.56 1.22 -12.07
C LEU A 265 -9.54 0.11 -12.49
N HIS A 266 -10.20 0.25 -13.64
CA HIS A 266 -11.22 -0.68 -14.12
C HIS A 266 -11.21 -0.89 -15.64
N ALA A 267 -10.11 -0.56 -16.32
CA ALA A 267 -9.94 -0.92 -17.73
C ALA A 267 -9.65 -2.42 -17.83
N CYS A 268 -10.44 -3.13 -18.63
CA CYS A 268 -10.32 -4.57 -18.77
C CYS A 268 -9.38 -4.98 -19.91
N ASP A 269 -8.55 -6.00 -19.65
CA ASP A 269 -7.72 -6.70 -20.64
C ASP A 269 -6.84 -5.72 -21.46
N LEU A 270 -6.99 -5.67 -22.77
CA LEU A 270 -6.22 -4.79 -23.67
C LEU A 270 -6.45 -3.28 -23.39
N ALA A 271 -7.58 -2.89 -22.83
CA ALA A 271 -7.83 -1.48 -22.51
C ALA A 271 -6.79 -0.95 -21.49
N THR A 272 -6.31 -1.80 -20.57
CA THR A 272 -5.18 -1.44 -19.71
C THR A 272 -3.91 -1.16 -20.53
N ASP A 273 -3.61 -1.97 -21.54
CA ASP A 273 -2.40 -1.81 -22.36
C ASP A 273 -2.43 -0.51 -23.17
N TYR A 274 -3.59 -0.16 -23.74
CA TYR A 274 -3.77 1.14 -24.41
C TYR A 274 -3.64 2.32 -23.44
N ALA A 275 -4.14 2.18 -22.20
CA ALA A 275 -3.99 3.23 -21.19
C ALA A 275 -2.52 3.44 -20.79
N LEU A 276 -1.76 2.35 -20.60
CA LEU A 276 -0.35 2.40 -20.28
C LEU A 276 0.48 2.97 -21.44
N ASP A 277 0.21 2.58 -22.66
CA ASP A 277 0.85 3.13 -23.87
C ASP A 277 0.63 4.64 -23.98
N LYS A 278 -0.61 5.10 -23.86
CA LYS A 278 -0.93 6.52 -23.86
C LYS A 278 -0.25 7.26 -22.70
N ALA A 279 -0.21 6.68 -21.50
CA ALA A 279 0.47 7.28 -20.36
C ALA A 279 1.97 7.49 -20.63
N VAL A 280 2.63 6.52 -21.25
CA VAL A 280 4.04 6.63 -21.68
C VAL A 280 4.21 7.71 -22.74
N LYS A 281 3.39 7.71 -23.79
CA LYS A 281 3.43 8.68 -24.90
C LYS A 281 3.16 10.11 -24.44
N TRP A 282 2.25 10.32 -23.49
CA TRP A 282 1.93 11.62 -22.89
C TRP A 282 2.94 12.09 -21.85
N GLY A 283 3.94 11.26 -21.54
CA GLY A 283 5.01 11.58 -20.61
C GLY A 283 4.57 11.61 -19.15
N ALA A 284 3.54 10.83 -18.79
CA ALA A 284 3.03 10.78 -17.42
C ALA A 284 4.15 10.52 -16.41
N ARG A 285 4.18 11.30 -15.34
CA ARG A 285 5.14 11.11 -14.23
C ARG A 285 4.72 9.97 -13.31
N VAL A 286 3.41 9.81 -13.16
CA VAL A 286 2.82 8.79 -12.28
C VAL A 286 1.77 8.00 -13.06
N ILE A 287 1.81 6.68 -12.94
CA ILE A 287 0.80 5.77 -13.48
C ILE A 287 0.30 4.89 -12.33
N LEU A 288 -1.02 4.83 -12.15
CA LEU A 288 -1.69 3.92 -11.22
C LEU A 288 -2.66 3.04 -12.01
N ALA A 289 -2.35 1.76 -12.14
CA ALA A 289 -3.19 0.81 -12.90
C ALA A 289 -3.61 -0.37 -12.03
N VAL A 290 -4.90 -0.71 -12.03
CA VAL A 290 -5.45 -1.91 -11.38
C VAL A 290 -6.10 -2.78 -12.45
N PRO A 291 -5.36 -3.68 -13.09
CA PRO A 291 -5.88 -4.58 -14.11
C PRO A 291 -6.86 -5.59 -13.48
N CYS A 292 -8.04 -5.71 -14.03
CA CYS A 292 -9.05 -6.65 -13.53
C CYS A 292 -9.19 -7.92 -14.38
N CYS A 293 -8.72 -7.92 -15.62
CA CYS A 293 -8.81 -9.03 -16.56
C CYS A 293 -7.52 -9.14 -17.38
N GLN A 294 -7.08 -10.37 -17.63
CA GLN A 294 -5.85 -10.67 -18.38
C GLN A 294 -6.12 -11.87 -19.32
N HIS A 295 -7.08 -11.70 -20.26
CA HIS A 295 -7.50 -12.79 -21.13
C HIS A 295 -6.53 -13.03 -22.29
N GLU A 296 -5.78 -12.02 -22.72
CA GLU A 296 -4.86 -12.11 -23.83
C GLU A 296 -3.82 -13.20 -23.59
N LEU A 297 -3.01 -13.08 -22.54
CA LEU A 297 -1.97 -14.07 -22.23
C LEU A 297 -2.55 -15.45 -21.95
N ASN A 298 -3.71 -15.53 -21.29
CA ASN A 298 -4.36 -16.82 -21.02
C ASN A 298 -4.70 -17.61 -22.30
N ARG A 299 -4.99 -16.91 -23.41
CA ARG A 299 -5.22 -17.55 -24.71
C ARG A 299 -3.91 -17.95 -25.40
N GLN A 300 -2.89 -17.11 -25.31
CA GLN A 300 -1.62 -17.27 -26.01
C GLN A 300 -0.71 -18.32 -25.36
N ILE A 301 -0.59 -18.31 -24.03
CA ILE A 301 0.42 -19.05 -23.27
C ILE A 301 0.47 -20.53 -23.61
N LYS A 302 1.65 -20.96 -24.09
CA LYS A 302 2.01 -22.33 -24.41
C LYS A 302 3.44 -22.56 -23.94
N CYS A 303 3.65 -23.58 -23.11
CA CYS A 303 4.96 -23.95 -22.62
C CYS A 303 4.99 -25.44 -22.31
N ASP A 304 5.77 -26.21 -23.05
CA ASP A 304 5.83 -27.65 -22.89
C ASP A 304 6.35 -28.06 -21.51
N SER A 305 7.33 -27.35 -20.98
CA SER A 305 7.88 -27.58 -19.64
C SER A 305 6.85 -27.32 -18.53
N LEU A 306 5.88 -26.44 -18.75
CA LEU A 306 4.81 -26.11 -17.80
C LEU A 306 3.50 -26.83 -18.12
N LYS A 307 3.43 -27.67 -19.15
CA LYS A 307 2.22 -28.41 -19.55
C LYS A 307 1.53 -29.15 -18.40
N PRO A 308 2.25 -29.82 -17.46
CA PRO A 308 1.61 -30.48 -16.32
C PRO A 308 0.86 -29.51 -15.38
N VAL A 309 1.25 -28.22 -15.35
CA VAL A 309 0.65 -27.15 -14.54
C VAL A 309 -0.46 -26.46 -15.33
N LEU A 310 -0.17 -26.07 -16.58
CA LEU A 310 -1.08 -25.30 -17.43
C LEU A 310 -2.29 -26.10 -17.93
N LYS A 311 -2.30 -27.44 -17.78
CA LYS A 311 -3.48 -28.27 -18.07
C LYS A 311 -4.69 -27.96 -17.20
N TYR A 312 -4.49 -27.38 -16.02
CA TYR A 312 -5.57 -26.98 -15.13
C TYR A 312 -6.00 -25.54 -15.44
N GLY A 313 -7.19 -25.35 -16.02
CA GLY A 313 -7.67 -24.05 -16.51
C GLY A 313 -7.60 -22.92 -15.48
N ILE A 314 -8.00 -23.17 -14.22
CA ILE A 314 -7.93 -22.18 -13.14
C ILE A 314 -6.47 -21.78 -12.80
N ILE A 315 -5.54 -22.74 -12.88
CA ILE A 315 -4.11 -22.45 -12.62
C ILE A 315 -3.53 -21.67 -13.79
N LYS A 316 -3.85 -22.08 -15.04
CA LYS A 316 -3.43 -21.34 -16.25
C LYS A 316 -3.91 -19.89 -16.20
N GLU A 317 -5.18 -19.64 -15.85
CA GLU A 317 -5.75 -18.30 -15.76
C GLU A 317 -5.02 -17.44 -14.72
N ARG A 318 -4.76 -17.99 -13.53
CA ARG A 318 -4.05 -17.26 -12.47
C ARG A 318 -2.59 -16.96 -12.83
N ILE A 319 -1.88 -17.92 -13.41
CA ILE A 319 -0.50 -17.73 -13.89
C ILE A 319 -0.48 -16.67 -15.00
N ALA A 320 -1.38 -16.76 -15.97
CA ALA A 320 -1.46 -15.78 -17.05
C ALA A 320 -1.74 -14.37 -16.52
N ALA A 321 -2.62 -14.22 -15.51
CA ALA A 321 -2.93 -12.93 -14.90
C ALA A 321 -1.68 -12.31 -14.24
N LEU A 322 -0.99 -13.07 -13.39
CA LEU A 322 0.21 -12.58 -12.71
C LEU A 322 1.36 -12.27 -13.66
N LEU A 323 1.54 -13.11 -14.69
CA LEU A 323 2.56 -12.88 -15.73
C LEU A 323 2.25 -11.63 -16.56
N THR A 324 0.99 -11.41 -16.94
CA THR A 324 0.59 -10.20 -17.69
C THR A 324 0.96 -8.95 -16.90
N ASP A 325 0.61 -8.90 -15.62
CA ASP A 325 0.88 -7.71 -14.81
C ASP A 325 2.37 -7.52 -14.52
N ALA A 326 3.13 -8.61 -14.37
CA ALA A 326 4.59 -8.56 -14.26
C ALA A 326 5.25 -8.06 -15.55
N LEU A 327 4.80 -8.52 -16.72
CA LEU A 327 5.30 -8.04 -18.03
C LEU A 327 4.98 -6.56 -18.23
N ARG A 328 3.75 -6.11 -17.89
CA ARG A 328 3.38 -4.68 -17.92
C ARG A 328 4.31 -3.83 -17.08
N ALA A 329 4.61 -4.26 -15.86
CA ALA A 329 5.52 -3.55 -14.97
C ALA A 329 6.94 -3.47 -15.57
N ASN A 330 7.49 -4.59 -16.08
CA ASN A 330 8.80 -4.61 -16.68
C ASN A 330 8.88 -3.75 -17.97
N LEU A 331 7.85 -3.80 -18.83
CA LEU A 331 7.78 -2.95 -20.04
C LEU A 331 7.76 -1.45 -19.67
N LEU A 332 7.08 -1.06 -18.58
CA LEU A 332 7.14 0.31 -18.07
C LEU A 332 8.54 0.68 -17.52
N GLU A 333 9.25 -0.27 -16.90
CA GLU A 333 10.64 -0.05 -16.45
C GLU A 333 11.58 0.23 -17.63
N GLU A 334 11.39 -0.44 -18.78
CA GLU A 334 12.13 -0.14 -20.00
C GLU A 334 11.87 1.28 -20.52
N GLN A 335 10.67 1.82 -20.28
CA GLN A 335 10.31 3.19 -20.60
C GLN A 335 10.78 4.22 -19.57
N GLY A 336 11.60 3.82 -18.58
CA GLY A 336 12.22 4.69 -17.59
C GLY A 336 11.40 4.93 -16.33
N TYR A 337 10.42 4.08 -16.06
CA TYR A 337 9.66 4.10 -14.80
C TYR A 337 10.33 3.21 -13.75
N GLU A 338 10.14 3.58 -12.48
CA GLU A 338 10.33 2.70 -11.33
C GLU A 338 8.97 2.13 -10.97
N THR A 339 8.83 0.80 -10.98
CA THR A 339 7.55 0.14 -10.79
C THR A 339 7.47 -0.63 -9.47
N GLN A 340 6.26 -0.71 -8.94
CA GLN A 340 5.92 -1.54 -7.80
C GLN A 340 4.57 -2.22 -8.05
N ILE A 341 4.47 -3.50 -7.72
CA ILE A 341 3.22 -4.24 -7.72
C ILE A 341 2.77 -4.39 -6.28
N LEU A 342 1.63 -3.82 -5.94
CA LEU A 342 1.10 -3.68 -4.59
C LEU A 342 -0.30 -4.30 -4.49
N GLU A 343 -0.72 -4.72 -3.28
CA GLU A 343 -2.12 -5.06 -3.03
C GLU A 343 -2.96 -3.78 -2.93
N PHE A 344 -3.99 -3.68 -3.78
CA PHE A 344 -4.91 -2.55 -3.80
C PHE A 344 -5.97 -2.64 -2.69
N ILE A 345 -6.59 -3.81 -2.54
CA ILE A 345 -7.56 -4.14 -1.47
C ILE A 345 -7.27 -5.53 -0.93
N ASP A 346 -7.80 -5.86 0.25
CA ASP A 346 -7.59 -7.18 0.86
C ASP A 346 -8.04 -8.31 -0.07
N MET A 347 -7.22 -9.36 -0.20
CA MET A 347 -7.46 -10.52 -1.07
C MET A 347 -8.75 -11.28 -0.71
N GLU A 348 -9.31 -11.06 0.49
CA GLU A 348 -10.60 -11.63 0.90
C GLU A 348 -11.76 -11.20 -0.02
N HIS A 349 -11.64 -10.05 -0.70
CA HIS A 349 -12.70 -9.50 -1.54
C HIS A 349 -12.55 -9.87 -3.03
N THR A 350 -11.33 -10.02 -3.52
CA THR A 350 -11.05 -10.44 -4.91
C THR A 350 -9.59 -10.87 -5.08
N PRO A 351 -9.33 -11.96 -5.81
CA PRO A 351 -7.97 -12.35 -6.17
C PRO A 351 -7.32 -11.43 -7.24
N LYS A 352 -8.09 -10.52 -7.85
CA LYS A 352 -7.67 -9.58 -8.90
C LYS A 352 -7.61 -8.17 -8.32
N ASN A 353 -6.60 -7.91 -7.50
CA ASN A 353 -6.47 -6.69 -6.71
C ASN A 353 -5.06 -6.11 -6.71
N LEU A 354 -4.27 -6.40 -7.74
CA LEU A 354 -2.93 -5.84 -7.85
C LEU A 354 -2.99 -4.44 -8.43
N LEU A 355 -2.24 -3.52 -7.82
CA LEU A 355 -1.97 -2.19 -8.31
C LEU A 355 -0.55 -2.16 -8.89
N ILE A 356 -0.42 -1.79 -10.15
CA ILE A 356 0.85 -1.39 -10.76
C ILE A 356 1.00 0.11 -10.51
N ARG A 357 1.97 0.49 -9.69
CA ARG A 357 2.38 1.87 -9.44
C ARG A 357 3.68 2.10 -10.18
N ALA A 358 3.70 3.05 -11.10
CA ALA A 358 4.89 3.40 -11.87
C ALA A 358 5.18 4.89 -11.75
N VAL A 359 6.43 5.25 -11.45
CA VAL A 359 6.90 6.62 -11.27
C VAL A 359 8.08 6.85 -12.21
N LYS A 360 8.01 7.88 -13.05
CA LYS A 360 9.05 8.21 -14.03
C LYS A 360 10.28 8.77 -13.33
N LYS A 361 11.41 8.06 -13.40
CA LYS A 361 12.66 8.43 -12.72
C LYS A 361 13.80 8.83 -13.67
N GLY A 362 13.67 8.57 -14.96
CA GLY A 362 14.75 8.87 -15.89
C GLY A 362 14.49 8.52 -17.35
N SER A 363 15.55 8.42 -18.12
CA SER A 363 15.53 7.93 -19.49
C SER A 363 15.42 6.41 -19.52
N MET A 364 14.91 5.89 -20.64
CA MET A 364 14.80 4.46 -20.94
C MET A 364 16.03 3.65 -20.47
N ARG A 365 15.78 2.55 -19.80
CA ARG A 365 16.83 1.61 -19.37
C ARG A 365 16.81 0.37 -20.25
N PRO A 366 17.73 0.20 -21.22
CA PRO A 366 17.75 -0.96 -22.12
C PRO A 366 18.09 -2.29 -21.43
N LYS A 367 18.18 -2.34 -20.11
CA LYS A 367 18.81 -3.44 -19.38
C LYS A 367 17.95 -4.73 -19.29
N TYR A 368 16.65 -4.66 -19.57
CA TYR A 368 15.72 -5.79 -19.38
C TYR A 368 15.10 -6.34 -20.68
N SER A 369 15.32 -5.70 -21.83
CA SER A 369 14.72 -6.13 -23.12
C SER A 369 15.01 -7.59 -23.46
N THR A 370 16.23 -8.06 -23.19
CA THR A 370 16.61 -9.46 -23.42
C THR A 370 15.89 -10.43 -22.47
N ASP A 371 15.60 -10.00 -21.24
CA ASP A 371 14.95 -10.85 -20.24
C ASP A 371 13.44 -10.99 -20.52
N ILE A 372 12.79 -9.91 -20.97
CA ILE A 372 11.37 -9.92 -21.37
C ILE A 372 11.18 -10.81 -22.59
N SER A 373 11.94 -10.59 -23.66
CA SER A 373 11.86 -11.41 -24.88
C SER A 373 12.12 -12.89 -24.61
N THR A 374 13.02 -13.22 -23.69
CA THR A 374 13.25 -14.62 -23.27
C THR A 374 12.00 -15.24 -22.63
N VAL A 375 11.27 -14.47 -21.80
CA VAL A 375 10.01 -14.94 -21.19
C VAL A 375 8.94 -15.10 -22.25
N GLU A 376 8.82 -14.16 -23.17
CA GLU A 376 7.85 -14.19 -24.27
C GLU A 376 8.09 -15.38 -25.21
N GLU A 377 9.33 -15.64 -25.59
CA GLU A 377 9.72 -16.81 -26.38
C GLU A 377 9.43 -18.12 -25.64
N LEU A 378 9.81 -18.22 -24.36
CA LEU A 378 9.57 -19.41 -23.52
C LEU A 378 8.08 -19.76 -23.42
N LEU A 379 7.24 -18.73 -23.29
CA LEU A 379 5.80 -18.89 -23.10
C LEU A 379 5.01 -18.84 -24.40
N HIS A 380 5.65 -18.55 -25.52
CA HIS A 380 5.05 -18.30 -26.84
C HIS A 380 3.94 -17.25 -26.77
N VAL A 381 4.24 -16.10 -26.18
CA VAL A 381 3.31 -14.96 -26.00
C VAL A 381 3.85 -13.72 -26.70
N ALA A 382 2.94 -12.83 -27.08
CA ALA A 382 3.26 -11.53 -27.68
C ALA A 382 2.25 -10.50 -27.14
N PRO A 383 2.56 -9.87 -25.97
CA PRO A 383 1.66 -8.93 -25.31
C PRO A 383 1.37 -7.71 -26.18
N THR A 384 0.13 -7.23 -26.11
CA THR A 384 -0.28 -6.01 -26.85
C THR A 384 0.53 -4.79 -26.41
N LEU A 385 0.83 -4.65 -25.11
CA LEU A 385 1.60 -3.51 -24.61
C LEU A 385 3.00 -3.46 -25.24
N ASP A 386 3.68 -4.61 -25.38
CA ASP A 386 4.99 -4.67 -26.01
C ASP A 386 4.96 -4.14 -27.44
N LYS A 387 3.98 -4.60 -28.26
CA LYS A 387 3.76 -4.11 -29.62
C LYS A 387 3.49 -2.61 -29.69
N LEU A 388 2.66 -2.09 -28.78
CA LEU A 388 2.29 -0.66 -28.75
C LEU A 388 3.50 0.22 -28.41
N LEU A 389 4.34 -0.19 -27.47
CA LEU A 389 5.51 0.56 -27.03
C LEU A 389 6.66 0.51 -28.05
N ASN A 390 6.78 -0.60 -28.79
CA ASN A 390 7.79 -0.80 -29.85
C ASN A 390 7.33 -0.37 -31.24
N ASN A 391 6.10 0.18 -31.40
CA ASN A 391 5.51 0.63 -32.68
C ASN A 391 5.39 -0.47 -33.74
N GLU A 392 5.08 -1.70 -33.32
CA GLU A 392 4.80 -2.83 -34.22
C GLU A 392 3.31 -2.96 -34.60
#